data_3bb92d27af329eecea04a9761a70ac46
#
_entry.id   3bb92d27af329eecea04a9761a70ac46
#
_cell.length_a   1.000
_cell.length_b   1.000
_cell.length_c   1.000
_cell.angle_alpha   90.00
_cell.angle_beta   90.00
_cell.angle_gamma   90.00
#
_symmetry.space_group_name_H-M   'P 1'
#
loop_
_entity.id
_entity.type
_entity.pdbx_description
1 polymer ?
#
loop_
_entity_poly.entity_id
_entity_poly.type
_entity_poly.pdbx_seq_one_letter_code
_entity_poly.pdbx_strand_id
1 'polypeptide(L)'
;MRELRETVYGRNFARSGEQSFEGRLLSYMEEAERQYAVRIPVSVANGIEELSAAQKTVLYRVACEAVNNAARHGGAKEIRVEIRAEEEGYVLNVKDDGSGFEEKRVPGSGGKGLRSMKKVAALLGASLRVESGEGQGTEITLTLPVSALQRGKSVCIS
;
A
#
# COMPACT_ATOMS: atom_id res chain seq x y z
N MET A 1 3.98 -9.21 20.74
CA MET A 1 2.73 -9.50 20.20
C MET A 1 2.62 -9.34 18.72
N ARG A 2 3.54 -8.60 18.14
CA ARG A 2 3.64 -8.56 16.70
C ARG A 2 3.80 -9.96 16.13
N GLU A 3 4.61 -10.73 16.81
CA GLU A 3 4.86 -12.09 16.39
C GLU A 3 3.59 -12.94 16.37
N LEU A 4 2.78 -12.79 17.38
CA LEU A 4 1.53 -13.53 17.44
C LEU A 4 0.57 -13.15 16.31
N ARG A 5 0.45 -11.86 16.08
CA ARG A 5 -0.42 -11.37 15.03
C ARG A 5 0.03 -11.87 13.66
N GLU A 6 1.31 -11.76 13.41
CA GLU A 6 1.83 -12.17 12.11
C GLU A 6 1.68 -13.65 11.90
N THR A 7 1.90 -14.41 12.94
CA THR A 7 1.78 -15.85 12.85
C THR A 7 0.36 -16.26 12.48
N VAL A 8 -0.61 -15.62 13.09
CA VAL A 8 -1.99 -15.95 12.82
C VAL A 8 -2.36 -15.65 11.38
N TYR A 9 -2.09 -14.44 10.94
CA TYR A 9 -2.47 -14.05 9.59
C TYR A 9 -1.70 -14.82 8.54
N GLY A 10 -0.41 -14.88 8.68
CA GLY A 10 0.40 -15.54 7.67
C GLY A 10 0.03 -16.98 7.47
N ARG A 11 -0.13 -17.69 8.57
CA ARG A 11 -0.43 -19.10 8.47
C ARG A 11 -1.81 -19.37 7.93
N ASN A 12 -2.78 -18.59 8.34
CA ASN A 12 -4.14 -18.81 7.89
C ASN A 12 -4.25 -18.66 6.39
N PHE A 13 -3.67 -17.61 5.86
CA PHE A 13 -3.77 -17.37 4.43
C PHE A 13 -2.95 -18.36 3.64
N ALA A 14 -1.80 -18.74 4.15
CA ALA A 14 -0.98 -19.71 3.45
C ALA A 14 -1.69 -21.06 3.33
N ARG A 15 -2.40 -21.42 4.36
CA ARG A 15 -3.07 -22.72 4.37
C ARG A 15 -4.28 -22.77 3.48
N SER A 16 -4.94 -21.67 3.29
CA SER A 16 -6.14 -21.67 2.48
C SER A 16 -5.85 -21.90 1.02
N GLY A 17 -4.60 -21.72 0.61
CA GLY A 17 -4.25 -21.86 -0.79
C GLY A 17 -4.77 -20.72 -1.63
N GLU A 18 -5.62 -19.92 -1.06
CA GLU A 18 -6.14 -18.73 -1.70
C GLU A 18 -5.86 -17.57 -0.79
N GLN A 19 -5.00 -16.70 -1.23
CA GLN A 19 -4.69 -15.54 -0.40
C GLN A 19 -5.60 -14.39 -0.73
N SER A 20 -6.22 -13.84 0.29
CA SER A 20 -6.96 -12.62 0.16
C SER A 20 -6.00 -11.48 -0.13
N PHE A 21 -6.54 -10.33 -0.47
CA PHE A 21 -5.73 -9.14 -0.65
C PHE A 21 -4.91 -8.86 0.61
N GLU A 22 -5.58 -8.87 1.76
CA GLU A 22 -4.90 -8.56 3.00
C GLU A 22 -3.81 -9.58 3.30
N GLY A 23 -4.10 -10.86 3.06
CA GLY A 23 -3.10 -11.89 3.31
C GLY A 23 -1.87 -11.72 2.44
N ARG A 24 -2.09 -11.41 1.17
CA ARG A 24 -0.98 -11.21 0.26
C ARG A 24 -0.16 -9.98 0.65
N LEU A 25 -0.84 -8.92 1.05
CA LEU A 25 -0.16 -7.71 1.45
C LEU A 25 0.69 -7.96 2.69
N LEU A 26 0.12 -8.63 3.68
CA LEU A 26 0.85 -8.93 4.90
C LEU A 26 2.06 -9.82 4.64
N SER A 27 1.90 -10.80 3.75
CA SER A 27 3.02 -11.66 3.41
C SER A 27 4.17 -10.89 2.78
N TYR A 28 3.82 -9.99 1.88
CA TYR A 28 4.84 -9.16 1.24
C TYR A 28 5.56 -8.29 2.26
N MET A 29 4.80 -7.69 3.16
CA MET A 29 5.40 -6.79 4.13
C MET A 29 6.27 -7.55 5.14
N GLU A 30 5.87 -8.76 5.51
CA GLU A 30 6.71 -9.58 6.37
C GLU A 30 8.03 -9.92 5.71
N GLU A 31 7.97 -10.25 4.44
CA GLU A 31 9.18 -10.56 3.71
C GLU A 31 10.08 -9.34 3.60
N ALA A 32 9.48 -8.18 3.34
CA ALA A 32 10.25 -6.95 3.26
C ALA A 32 10.90 -6.61 4.61
N GLU A 33 10.17 -6.85 5.70
CA GLU A 33 10.75 -6.62 7.02
C GLU A 33 12.02 -7.45 7.22
N ARG A 34 11.97 -8.69 6.80
CA ARG A 34 13.12 -9.56 6.94
C ARG A 34 14.25 -9.14 6.02
N GLN A 35 13.89 -8.85 4.78
CA GLN A 35 14.90 -8.56 3.77
C GLN A 35 15.64 -7.25 4.06
N TYR A 36 14.94 -6.25 4.54
CA TYR A 36 15.52 -4.94 4.71
C TYR A 36 15.75 -4.56 6.17
N ALA A 37 15.41 -5.45 7.09
CA ALA A 37 15.58 -5.20 8.53
C ALA A 37 14.87 -3.90 8.93
N VAL A 38 13.61 -3.77 8.51
CA VAL A 38 12.81 -2.58 8.76
C VAL A 38 11.48 -3.03 9.38
N ARG A 39 10.89 -2.14 10.18
CA ARG A 39 9.58 -2.43 10.76
C ARG A 39 8.49 -1.89 9.84
N ILE A 40 7.50 -2.72 9.55
CA ILE A 40 6.43 -2.32 8.64
C ILE A 40 5.08 -2.64 9.29
N PRO A 41 4.61 -1.77 10.19
CA PRO A 41 3.26 -1.97 10.73
C PRO A 41 2.21 -1.75 9.68
N VAL A 42 1.25 -2.66 9.60
CA VAL A 42 0.23 -2.65 8.55
C VAL A 42 -1.15 -2.63 9.19
N SER A 43 -2.02 -1.79 8.66
CA SER A 43 -3.40 -1.70 9.08
C SER A 43 -4.30 -1.63 7.85
N VAL A 44 -5.29 -2.52 7.79
CA VAL A 44 -6.16 -2.62 6.62
C VAL A 44 -7.62 -2.57 7.06
N ALA A 45 -8.37 -1.68 6.43
CA ALA A 45 -9.79 -1.51 6.75
C ALA A 45 -10.62 -2.71 6.31
N ASN A 46 -11.74 -2.88 6.97
CA ASN A 46 -12.68 -3.92 6.58
C ASN A 46 -13.29 -3.62 5.22
N GLY A 47 -13.74 -4.66 4.54
CA GLY A 47 -14.41 -4.50 3.27
C GLY A 47 -13.49 -4.43 2.08
N ILE A 48 -12.20 -4.48 2.30
CA ILE A 48 -11.24 -4.34 1.21
C ILE A 48 -11.35 -5.49 0.20
N GLU A 49 -11.79 -6.65 0.66
CA GLU A 49 -11.88 -7.80 -0.24
C GLU A 49 -13.00 -7.68 -1.25
N GLU A 50 -13.93 -6.75 -1.03
CA GLU A 50 -15.04 -6.57 -1.94
C GLU A 50 -14.70 -5.68 -3.12
N LEU A 51 -13.55 -5.09 -3.12
CA LEU A 51 -13.10 -4.30 -4.25
C LEU A 51 -12.88 -5.21 -5.45
N SER A 52 -12.92 -4.60 -6.64
CA SER A 52 -12.65 -5.36 -7.85
C SER A 52 -11.21 -5.84 -7.86
N ALA A 53 -10.92 -6.82 -8.71
CA ALA A 53 -9.56 -7.30 -8.85
C ALA A 53 -8.62 -6.18 -9.28
N ALA A 54 -9.08 -5.32 -10.18
CA ALA A 54 -8.25 -4.21 -10.65
C ALA A 54 -7.94 -3.24 -9.53
N GLN A 55 -8.94 -2.92 -8.71
CA GLN A 55 -8.73 -2.00 -7.60
C GLN A 55 -7.77 -2.58 -6.57
N LYS A 56 -7.93 -3.85 -6.26
CA LYS A 56 -7.03 -4.50 -5.31
C LYS A 56 -5.61 -4.56 -5.87
N THR A 57 -5.48 -4.78 -7.16
CA THR A 57 -4.17 -4.83 -7.78
C THR A 57 -3.46 -3.48 -7.67
N VAL A 58 -4.19 -2.40 -7.91
CA VAL A 58 -3.59 -1.07 -7.80
C VAL A 58 -3.14 -0.79 -6.38
N LEU A 59 -3.99 -1.07 -5.41
CA LEU A 59 -3.61 -0.88 -4.01
C LEU A 59 -2.37 -1.69 -3.65
N TYR A 60 -2.36 -2.94 -4.07
CA TYR A 60 -1.25 -3.82 -3.76
C TYR A 60 0.06 -3.31 -4.38
N ARG A 61 0.01 -2.97 -5.67
CA ARG A 61 1.22 -2.54 -6.37
C ARG A 61 1.76 -1.23 -5.82
N VAL A 62 0.88 -0.29 -5.53
CA VAL A 62 1.34 0.99 -4.99
C VAL A 62 1.94 0.79 -3.61
N ALA A 63 1.31 -0.03 -2.77
CA ALA A 63 1.85 -0.28 -1.44
C ALA A 63 3.23 -0.94 -1.52
N CYS A 64 3.36 -1.96 -2.35
CA CYS A 64 4.62 -2.66 -2.47
C CYS A 64 5.72 -1.77 -3.03
N GLU A 65 5.38 -0.97 -4.04
CA GLU A 65 6.37 -0.09 -4.63
C GLU A 65 6.82 0.99 -3.65
N ALA A 66 5.86 1.54 -2.90
CA ALA A 66 6.18 2.57 -1.93
C ALA A 66 7.09 2.03 -0.84
N VAL A 67 6.77 0.84 -0.34
CA VAL A 67 7.59 0.22 0.70
C VAL A 67 8.98 -0.11 0.17
N ASN A 68 9.02 -0.65 -1.04
CA ASN A 68 10.29 -1.01 -1.64
C ASN A 68 11.20 0.22 -1.81
N ASN A 69 10.61 1.32 -2.27
CA ASN A 69 11.38 2.55 -2.42
C ASN A 69 11.90 3.06 -1.09
N ALA A 70 11.03 3.06 -0.07
CA ALA A 70 11.43 3.55 1.23
C ALA A 70 12.56 2.70 1.82
N ALA A 71 12.45 1.39 1.68
CA ALA A 71 13.44 0.49 2.26
C ALA A 71 14.76 0.55 1.52
N ARG A 72 14.70 0.62 0.18
CA ARG A 72 15.93 0.56 -0.60
C ARG A 72 16.64 1.89 -0.71
N HIS A 73 15.89 2.96 -0.82
CA HIS A 73 16.50 4.27 -1.10
C HIS A 73 16.46 5.22 0.06
N GLY A 74 15.48 5.08 0.93
CA GLY A 74 15.33 6.01 2.02
C GLY A 74 16.06 5.62 3.30
N GLY A 75 16.48 4.38 3.42
CA GLY A 75 17.13 3.94 4.64
C GLY A 75 16.19 3.99 5.84
N ALA A 76 14.91 3.79 5.62
CA ALA A 76 13.92 3.90 6.67
C ALA A 76 14.08 2.78 7.68
N LYS A 77 13.76 3.08 8.92
CA LYS A 77 13.71 2.08 9.99
C LYS A 77 12.29 1.62 10.24
N GLU A 78 11.33 2.44 9.93
CA GLU A 78 9.93 2.10 10.06
C GLU A 78 9.17 2.63 8.86
N ILE A 79 8.34 1.78 8.28
CA ILE A 79 7.49 2.14 7.16
C ILE A 79 6.07 1.75 7.56
N ARG A 80 5.20 2.73 7.73
CA ARG A 80 3.85 2.49 8.16
C ARG A 80 2.92 2.40 6.96
N VAL A 81 2.16 1.33 6.87
CA VAL A 81 1.24 1.09 5.78
C VAL A 81 -0.17 1.05 6.34
N GLU A 82 -1.02 1.91 5.84
CA GLU A 82 -2.39 1.99 6.34
C GLU A 82 -3.36 2.11 5.18
N ILE A 83 -4.41 1.30 5.21
CA ILE A 83 -5.51 1.43 4.25
C ILE A 83 -6.76 1.72 5.05
N ARG A 84 -7.32 2.93 4.85
CA ARG A 84 -8.49 3.37 5.58
C ARG A 84 -9.70 3.41 4.67
N ALA A 85 -10.85 3.13 5.25
CA ALA A 85 -12.11 3.32 4.53
C ALA A 85 -12.55 4.76 4.72
N GLU A 86 -12.91 5.40 3.62
CA GLU A 86 -13.41 6.75 3.62
C GLU A 86 -14.81 6.75 3.06
N GLU A 87 -15.46 7.89 3.17
CA GLU A 87 -16.84 8.00 2.72
C GLU A 87 -17.00 7.61 1.27
N GLU A 88 -16.08 7.99 0.43
CA GLU A 88 -16.19 7.76 -0.99
C GLU A 88 -15.23 6.71 -1.54
N GLY A 89 -14.58 5.95 -0.67
CA GLY A 89 -13.66 4.94 -1.16
C GLY A 89 -12.66 4.54 -0.12
N TYR A 90 -11.44 4.34 -0.58
CA TYR A 90 -10.36 3.90 0.30
C TYR A 90 -9.14 4.79 0.10
N VAL A 91 -8.37 4.92 1.17
CA VAL A 91 -7.13 5.70 1.12
C VAL A 91 -6.01 4.81 1.62
N LEU A 92 -5.00 4.67 0.78
CA LEU A 92 -3.77 3.97 1.16
C LEU A 92 -2.73 5.02 1.51
N ASN A 93 -2.13 4.87 2.66
CA ASN A 93 -1.08 5.78 3.11
C ASN A 93 0.14 4.98 3.48
N VAL A 94 1.28 5.34 2.91
CA VAL A 94 2.57 4.71 3.23
C VAL A 94 3.51 5.82 3.65
N LYS A 95 3.94 5.76 4.90
CA LYS A 95 4.78 6.81 5.45
C LYS A 95 6.02 6.20 6.07
N ASP A 96 7.18 6.70 5.72
CA ASP A 96 8.43 6.21 6.27
C ASP A 96 9.20 7.32 6.96
N ASP A 97 10.16 6.90 7.79
CA ASP A 97 11.02 7.81 8.52
C ASP A 97 12.43 7.87 7.93
N GLY A 98 12.55 7.60 6.64
CA GLY A 98 13.84 7.60 5.99
C GLY A 98 14.33 8.99 5.68
N SER A 99 15.31 9.04 4.80
CA SER A 99 15.94 10.32 4.44
C SER A 99 15.10 11.16 3.50
N GLY A 100 14.11 10.54 2.84
CA GLY A 100 13.33 11.27 1.86
C GLY A 100 14.13 11.56 0.61
N PHE A 101 13.51 12.29 -0.30
CA PHE A 101 14.19 12.72 -1.50
C PHE A 101 13.50 13.95 -2.05
N GLU A 102 14.20 14.63 -2.93
CA GLU A 102 13.64 15.75 -3.65
C GLU A 102 13.21 15.25 -5.01
N GLU A 103 11.94 15.36 -5.29
CA GLU A 103 11.39 14.78 -6.51
C GLU A 103 12.14 15.23 -7.76
N LYS A 104 12.61 16.45 -7.74
CA LYS A 104 13.32 17.01 -8.89
C LYS A 104 14.71 16.43 -9.07
N ARG A 105 15.27 15.88 -8.02
CA ARG A 105 16.65 15.42 -8.04
C ARG A 105 16.82 13.97 -8.41
N VAL A 106 15.73 13.24 -8.44
CA VAL A 106 15.80 11.79 -8.70
C VAL A 106 14.98 11.47 -9.92
N PRO A 107 15.31 12.06 -11.07
CA PRO A 107 14.43 11.91 -12.25
C PRO A 107 14.44 10.52 -12.83
N GLY A 108 15.48 9.77 -12.65
CA GLY A 108 15.57 8.49 -13.32
C GLY A 108 15.10 7.34 -12.47
N SER A 109 15.59 7.26 -11.26
CA SER A 109 15.37 6.08 -10.45
C SER A 109 14.06 6.12 -9.70
N GLY A 110 13.95 7.06 -8.77
CA GLY A 110 12.71 7.19 -8.03
C GLY A 110 11.56 7.57 -8.92
N GLY A 111 11.86 8.37 -9.94
CA GLY A 111 10.84 8.87 -10.81
C GLY A 111 10.13 7.81 -11.63
N LYS A 112 10.85 6.76 -11.98
CA LYS A 112 10.25 5.72 -12.80
C LYS A 112 9.18 4.95 -12.03
N GLY A 113 9.48 4.57 -10.80
CA GLY A 113 8.51 3.88 -9.99
C GLY A 113 7.30 4.73 -9.67
N LEU A 114 7.55 5.99 -9.30
CA LEU A 114 6.46 6.90 -9.00
C LEU A 114 5.60 7.18 -10.22
N ARG A 115 6.23 7.33 -11.39
CA ARG A 115 5.49 7.55 -12.61
C ARG A 115 4.61 6.37 -12.94
N SER A 116 5.12 5.18 -12.75
CA SER A 116 4.37 3.96 -12.98
C SER A 116 3.17 3.89 -12.06
N MET A 117 3.37 4.22 -10.79
CA MET A 117 2.28 4.19 -9.83
C MET A 117 1.19 5.19 -10.19
N LYS A 118 1.60 6.39 -10.60
CA LYS A 118 0.63 7.40 -10.97
C LYS A 118 -0.18 6.98 -12.19
N LYS A 119 0.48 6.35 -13.14
CA LYS A 119 -0.20 5.86 -14.33
C LYS A 119 -1.25 4.82 -13.99
N VAL A 120 -0.86 3.86 -13.19
CA VAL A 120 -1.76 2.78 -12.83
C VAL A 120 -2.95 3.33 -12.03
N ALA A 121 -2.67 4.25 -11.13
CA ALA A 121 -3.73 4.85 -10.33
C ALA A 121 -4.73 5.60 -11.21
N ALA A 122 -4.21 6.34 -12.19
CA ALA A 122 -5.07 7.13 -13.04
C ALA A 122 -6.06 6.29 -13.83
N LEU A 123 -5.68 5.07 -14.16
CA LEU A 123 -6.57 4.19 -14.91
C LEU A 123 -7.86 3.89 -14.16
N LEU A 124 -7.84 3.96 -12.86
CA LEU A 124 -9.02 3.68 -12.03
C LEU A 124 -9.59 4.95 -11.41
N GLY A 125 -9.20 6.10 -11.91
CA GLY A 125 -9.69 7.34 -11.34
C GLY A 125 -9.13 7.64 -9.97
N ALA A 126 -8.07 6.96 -9.58
CA ALA A 126 -7.43 7.21 -8.30
C ALA A 126 -6.40 8.30 -8.43
N SER A 127 -6.09 8.95 -7.32
CA SER A 127 -5.07 9.98 -7.31
C SER A 127 -3.95 9.59 -6.38
N LEU A 128 -2.74 9.92 -6.78
CA LEU A 128 -1.56 9.59 -6.01
C LEU A 128 -0.83 10.87 -5.65
N ARG A 129 -0.54 10.99 -4.37
CA ARG A 129 0.15 12.16 -3.85
C ARG A 129 1.42 11.71 -3.17
N VAL A 130 2.51 12.40 -3.45
CA VAL A 130 3.80 12.09 -2.86
C VAL A 130 4.33 13.32 -2.18
N GLU A 131 4.66 13.19 -0.90
CA GLU A 131 5.25 14.27 -0.14
C GLU A 131 6.56 13.77 0.44
N SER A 132 7.64 14.44 0.09
CA SER A 132 8.96 14.03 0.53
C SER A 132 9.83 15.25 0.70
N GLY A 133 10.69 15.21 1.71
CA GLY A 133 11.63 16.27 1.95
C GLY A 133 12.91 15.67 2.46
N GLU A 134 14.00 16.32 2.12
CA GLU A 134 15.30 15.84 2.55
C GLU A 134 15.35 15.74 4.07
N GLY A 135 15.64 14.54 4.57
CA GLY A 135 15.70 14.30 5.99
C GLY A 135 14.36 14.14 6.67
N GLN A 136 13.28 14.13 5.90
CA GLN A 136 11.94 14.09 6.49
C GLN A 136 11.13 12.86 6.11
N GLY A 137 11.76 11.93 5.40
CA GLY A 137 11.04 10.74 4.97
C GLY A 137 10.15 11.01 3.79
N THR A 138 9.31 10.05 3.50
CA THR A 138 8.39 10.14 2.36
C THR A 138 7.02 9.66 2.77
N GLU A 139 6.01 10.36 2.30
CA GLU A 139 4.63 9.94 2.52
C GLU A 139 3.92 9.85 1.19
N ILE A 140 3.36 8.67 0.91
CA ILE A 140 2.63 8.43 -0.32
C ILE A 140 1.18 8.17 0.04
N THR A 141 0.28 8.88 -0.62
CA THR A 141 -1.14 8.76 -0.35
C THR A 141 -1.86 8.46 -1.66
N LEU A 142 -2.55 7.33 -1.70
CA LEU A 142 -3.35 6.95 -2.85
C LEU A 142 -4.81 7.01 -2.45
N THR A 143 -5.58 7.83 -3.14
CA THR A 143 -7.01 7.94 -2.90
C THR A 143 -7.73 7.21 -4.01
N LEU A 144 -8.42 6.15 -3.63
CA LEU A 144 -9.13 5.29 -4.58
C LEU A 144 -10.63 5.46 -4.39
N PRO A 145 -11.29 6.19 -5.28
CA PRO A 145 -12.74 6.34 -5.17
C PRO A 145 -13.44 5.04 -5.55
N VAL A 146 -14.43 4.70 -4.78
CA VAL A 146 -15.29 3.56 -5.08
C VAL A 146 -16.62 4.17 -5.48
N SER A 147 -17.01 3.98 -6.73
CA SER A 147 -18.18 4.65 -7.24
C SER A 147 -19.45 4.23 -6.50
N ALA A 148 -20.39 5.15 -6.44
CA ALA A 148 -21.65 4.85 -5.80
C ALA A 148 -22.34 3.68 -6.51
N LEU A 149 -22.15 3.61 -7.81
CA LEU A 149 -22.71 2.52 -8.58
C LEU A 149 -22.14 1.17 -8.14
N GLN A 150 -20.84 1.13 -7.93
CA GLN A 150 -20.18 -0.10 -7.50
C GLN A 150 -20.67 -0.53 -6.13
N ARG A 151 -20.80 0.42 -5.23
CA ARG A 151 -21.30 0.12 -3.89
C ARG A 151 -22.78 -0.27 -3.93
N GLY A 152 -23.53 0.44 -4.76
CA GLY A 152 -24.92 0.12 -4.92
C GLY A 152 -25.14 -1.25 -5.49
N LYS A 153 -24.26 -1.62 -6.40
CA LYS A 153 -24.34 -2.96 -6.96
C LYS A 153 -24.12 -4.02 -5.90
N SER A 154 -23.15 -3.78 -5.05
CA SER A 154 -22.88 -4.69 -3.95
C SER A 154 -24.07 -4.81 -3.04
N VAL A 155 -24.67 -3.68 -2.75
CA VAL A 155 -25.84 -3.65 -1.88
C VAL A 155 -27.03 -4.31 -2.54
N CYS A 156 -27.25 -4.05 -3.80
CA CYS A 156 -28.38 -4.59 -4.52
C CYS A 156 -28.31 -6.09 -4.68
N ILE A 157 -27.13 -6.61 -4.78
CA ILE A 157 -26.95 -8.05 -4.91
C ILE A 157 -27.26 -8.74 -3.62
N SER A 158 -26.97 -8.09 -2.53
CA SER A 158 -27.31 -8.65 -1.25
C SER A 158 -28.78 -8.42 -0.93
#